data_efb7507a0c8bb4de9e7202b4924c9e3d
#
_entry.id   efb7507a0c8bb4de9e7202b4924c9e3d
#
_cell.length_a   1.000
_cell.length_b   1.000
_cell.length_c   1.000
_cell.angle_alpha   90.00
_cell.angle_beta   90.00
_cell.angle_gamma   90.00
#
_symmetry.space_group_name_H-M   'P 1'
#
loop_
_entity.id
_entity.type
_entity.pdbx_description
1 polymer ?
#
loop_
_entity_poly.entity_id
_entity_poly.type
_entity_poly.pdbx_seq_one_letter_code
_entity_poly.pdbx_strand_id
1 'polypeptide(L)'
;MFSKVAIVGFGSSGKRFLALAKEALPASEFLVVTRRKSGIEGTEIASELGELEAFGPDIVVLTGPASTRAAVVRRIPPQTVGIFLEKPLEVSLAAGLELSIMLNRPFRVTQVGYNLRFSESLMKFRSMVQNQEYGPILGVRAETGQYLPSWRPDRDYRGAVSAKAALGGGVLLELSHEWDYLQWIFGDTAWVRAWFGKASSLDIDVEDSAHVTMGFESDEGLEVVAQVNLDFFRHDRMRTVTAICERGTLRWDGIAGHVDGFPEGTEQWESISRGSGIETTYKAQWKSFIRAIETASKPEVMLADGLEVLRVIEAIRLSHKNNGRQVAVDRSGVVL
;
A
#
# COMPACT_ATOMS: atom_id res chain seq x y z
N MET A 1 -25.74 10.97 -6.39
CA MET A 1 -25.40 11.07 -4.96
C MET A 1 -25.44 9.64 -4.42
N PHE A 2 -24.34 9.18 -3.77
CA PHE A 2 -24.29 7.81 -3.25
C PHE A 2 -25.14 7.73 -2.00
N SER A 3 -26.00 6.72 -1.92
CA SER A 3 -26.97 6.57 -0.83
C SER A 3 -26.57 5.51 0.19
N LYS A 4 -25.75 4.54 -0.22
CA LYS A 4 -25.40 3.37 0.61
C LYS A 4 -23.92 3.03 0.55
N VAL A 5 -23.26 2.99 1.72
CA VAL A 5 -21.84 2.66 1.84
C VAL A 5 -21.65 1.49 2.80
N ALA A 6 -20.95 0.44 2.36
CA ALA A 6 -20.64 -0.70 3.19
C ALA A 6 -19.14 -0.78 3.50
N ILE A 7 -18.79 -1.02 4.77
CA ILE A 7 -17.42 -1.27 5.24
C ILE A 7 -17.32 -2.74 5.68
N VAL A 8 -16.48 -3.53 4.99
CA VAL A 8 -16.27 -4.94 5.35
C VAL A 8 -14.94 -5.09 6.11
N GLY A 9 -15.04 -5.47 7.37
CA GLY A 9 -13.96 -5.45 8.35
C GLY A 9 -13.98 -4.19 9.21
N PHE A 10 -13.80 -4.34 10.54
CA PHE A 10 -13.88 -3.21 11.47
C PHE A 10 -12.67 -3.17 12.42
N GLY A 11 -11.47 -3.25 11.80
CA GLY A 11 -10.19 -2.95 12.43
C GLY A 11 -9.92 -1.44 12.49
N SER A 12 -8.65 -1.06 12.64
CA SER A 12 -8.23 0.36 12.60
C SER A 12 -8.58 1.04 11.28
N SER A 13 -8.30 0.39 10.15
CA SER A 13 -8.64 0.91 8.81
C SER A 13 -10.16 1.03 8.61
N GLY A 14 -10.94 0.00 9.00
CA GLY A 14 -12.41 0.06 8.88
C GLY A 14 -13.02 1.22 9.67
N LYS A 15 -12.54 1.46 10.88
CA LYS A 15 -12.97 2.61 11.69
C LYS A 15 -12.63 3.94 11.01
N ARG A 16 -11.41 4.06 10.47
CA ARG A 16 -10.96 5.25 9.75
C ARG A 16 -11.84 5.53 8.53
N PHE A 17 -12.02 4.52 7.67
CA PHE A 17 -12.82 4.70 6.45
C PHE A 17 -14.30 4.94 6.71
N LEU A 18 -14.87 4.36 7.77
CA LEU A 18 -16.24 4.71 8.19
C LEU A 18 -16.34 6.19 8.58
N ALA A 19 -15.38 6.70 9.34
CA ALA A 19 -15.35 8.11 9.72
C ALA A 19 -15.22 9.04 8.51
N LEU A 20 -14.30 8.71 7.58
CA LEU A 20 -14.12 9.46 6.33
C LEU A 20 -15.36 9.42 5.45
N ALA A 21 -16.02 8.26 5.36
CA ALA A 21 -17.25 8.12 4.58
C ALA A 21 -18.40 8.94 5.18
N LYS A 22 -18.57 8.92 6.49
CA LYS A 22 -19.60 9.74 7.18
C LYS A 22 -19.33 11.25 7.03
N GLU A 23 -18.05 11.68 7.10
CA GLU A 23 -17.65 13.07 6.89
C GLU A 23 -17.95 13.53 5.44
N ALA A 24 -17.64 12.69 4.44
CA ALA A 24 -17.80 13.04 3.03
C ALA A 24 -19.21 12.83 2.49
N LEU A 25 -19.99 11.90 3.03
CA LEU A 25 -21.30 11.46 2.54
C LEU A 25 -22.31 11.42 3.70
N PRO A 26 -22.60 12.54 4.37
CA PRO A 26 -23.40 12.56 5.61
C PRO A 26 -24.88 12.14 5.44
N ALA A 27 -25.40 12.17 4.21
CA ALA A 27 -26.77 11.75 3.90
C ALA A 27 -26.89 10.26 3.52
N SER A 28 -25.79 9.51 3.52
CA SER A 28 -25.77 8.09 3.16
C SER A 28 -26.14 7.20 4.34
N GLU A 29 -26.67 6.03 4.03
CA GLU A 29 -26.82 4.91 4.95
C GLU A 29 -25.51 4.12 5.02
N PHE A 30 -25.18 3.61 6.20
CA PHE A 30 -23.92 2.90 6.43
C PHE A 30 -24.16 1.50 6.99
N LEU A 31 -23.50 0.50 6.36
CA LEU A 31 -23.42 -0.87 6.85
C LEU A 31 -21.97 -1.20 7.24
N VAL A 32 -21.76 -1.83 8.39
CA VAL A 32 -20.49 -2.42 8.78
C VAL A 32 -20.65 -3.93 8.93
N VAL A 33 -19.96 -4.69 8.09
CA VAL A 33 -19.91 -6.15 8.20
C VAL A 33 -18.71 -6.54 9.08
N THR A 34 -19.00 -7.07 10.27
CA THR A 34 -17.97 -7.40 11.27
C THR A 34 -18.45 -8.46 12.26
N ARG A 35 -17.56 -9.32 12.73
CA ARG A 35 -17.85 -10.25 13.83
C ARG A 35 -17.89 -9.59 15.21
N ARG A 36 -17.55 -8.31 15.31
CA ARG A 36 -17.56 -7.56 16.58
C ARG A 36 -18.99 -7.11 16.90
N LYS A 37 -19.47 -7.50 18.07
CA LYS A 37 -20.77 -7.07 18.62
C LYS A 37 -20.59 -5.72 19.32
N SER A 38 -20.55 -4.62 18.59
CA SER A 38 -20.53 -3.27 19.19
C SER A 38 -21.42 -2.34 18.40
N GLY A 39 -22.35 -1.66 19.05
CA GLY A 39 -23.16 -0.63 18.41
C GLY A 39 -22.25 0.51 17.91
N ILE A 40 -22.56 0.98 16.71
CA ILE A 40 -21.91 2.15 16.10
C ILE A 40 -23.04 3.11 15.73
N GLU A 41 -23.04 4.27 16.33
CA GLU A 41 -24.09 5.27 16.12
C GLU A 41 -24.31 5.56 14.63
N GLY A 42 -25.58 5.57 14.21
CA GLY A 42 -25.96 5.85 12.83
C GLY A 42 -25.36 4.85 11.81
N THR A 43 -25.24 3.57 12.19
CA THR A 43 -24.64 2.54 11.32
C THR A 43 -25.31 1.19 11.60
N GLU A 44 -25.75 0.52 10.54
CA GLU A 44 -26.20 -0.86 10.61
C GLU A 44 -24.98 -1.80 10.78
N ILE A 45 -25.14 -2.84 11.59
CA ILE A 45 -24.07 -3.83 11.83
C ILE A 45 -24.55 -5.20 11.42
N ALA A 46 -23.80 -5.84 10.54
CA ALA A 46 -23.99 -7.19 10.07
C ALA A 46 -22.86 -8.13 10.51
N SER A 47 -23.17 -9.39 10.77
CA SER A 47 -22.16 -10.43 11.02
C SER A 47 -21.90 -11.33 9.82
N GLU A 48 -22.83 -11.37 8.88
CA GLU A 48 -22.81 -12.25 7.71
C GLU A 48 -22.65 -11.47 6.41
N LEU A 49 -21.89 -12.03 5.47
CA LEU A 49 -21.67 -11.42 4.14
C LEU A 49 -22.95 -11.36 3.27
N GLY A 50 -23.93 -12.21 3.55
CA GLY A 50 -25.22 -12.17 2.83
C GLY A 50 -25.98 -10.85 3.03
N GLU A 51 -25.79 -10.19 4.16
CA GLU A 51 -26.40 -8.89 4.46
C GLU A 51 -25.84 -7.76 3.57
N LEU A 52 -24.62 -7.92 3.02
CA LEU A 52 -24.06 -7.01 2.03
C LEU A 52 -24.89 -6.98 0.73
N GLU A 53 -25.34 -8.15 0.26
CA GLU A 53 -26.21 -8.24 -0.93
C GLU A 53 -27.57 -7.60 -0.68
N ALA A 54 -28.17 -7.86 0.50
CA ALA A 54 -29.49 -7.31 0.88
C ALA A 54 -29.44 -5.80 1.07
N PHE A 55 -28.34 -5.26 1.61
CA PHE A 55 -28.14 -3.82 1.78
C PHE A 55 -28.02 -3.08 0.45
N GLY A 56 -27.40 -3.69 -0.56
CA GLY A 56 -27.26 -3.13 -1.89
C GLY A 56 -26.42 -1.86 -1.96
N PRO A 57 -25.14 -1.86 -1.50
CA PRO A 57 -24.31 -0.66 -1.42
C PRO A 57 -23.91 -0.12 -2.79
N ASP A 58 -23.86 1.21 -2.91
CA ASP A 58 -23.23 1.91 -4.03
C ASP A 58 -21.70 1.83 -3.94
N ILE A 59 -21.16 1.90 -2.71
CA ILE A 59 -19.73 1.87 -2.42
C ILE A 59 -19.42 0.77 -1.39
N VAL A 60 -18.40 -0.03 -1.66
CA VAL A 60 -17.88 -1.05 -0.74
C VAL A 60 -16.42 -0.78 -0.42
N VAL A 61 -16.08 -0.78 0.87
CA VAL A 61 -14.70 -0.61 1.37
C VAL A 61 -14.27 -1.90 2.06
N LEU A 62 -13.24 -2.56 1.52
CA LEU A 62 -12.71 -3.82 2.05
C LEU A 62 -11.46 -3.55 2.90
N THR A 63 -11.61 -3.68 4.21
CA THR A 63 -10.54 -3.44 5.20
C THR A 63 -10.19 -4.68 6.04
N GLY A 64 -10.78 -5.82 5.70
CA GLY A 64 -10.43 -7.12 6.26
C GLY A 64 -9.11 -7.68 5.73
N PRO A 65 -8.63 -8.82 6.26
CA PRO A 65 -7.44 -9.50 5.76
C PRO A 65 -7.49 -9.75 4.25
N ALA A 66 -6.35 -9.60 3.56
CA ALA A 66 -6.27 -9.80 2.12
C ALA A 66 -6.77 -11.20 1.70
N SER A 67 -6.41 -12.24 2.44
CA SER A 67 -6.82 -13.63 2.20
C SER A 67 -8.35 -13.88 2.21
N THR A 68 -9.16 -12.92 2.65
CA THR A 68 -10.63 -13.06 2.68
C THR A 68 -11.35 -12.32 1.55
N ARG A 69 -10.61 -11.55 0.73
CA ARG A 69 -11.22 -10.62 -0.25
C ARG A 69 -12.04 -11.28 -1.33
N ALA A 70 -11.54 -12.36 -1.91
CA ALA A 70 -12.25 -13.08 -2.96
C ALA A 70 -13.66 -13.54 -2.51
N ALA A 71 -13.80 -13.98 -1.25
CA ALA A 71 -15.10 -14.35 -0.69
C ALA A 71 -16.06 -13.16 -0.58
N VAL A 72 -15.54 -11.99 -0.18
CA VAL A 72 -16.34 -10.76 -0.09
C VAL A 72 -16.74 -10.27 -1.48
N VAL A 73 -15.80 -10.22 -2.43
CA VAL A 73 -16.03 -9.71 -3.79
C VAL A 73 -17.12 -10.49 -4.51
N ARG A 74 -17.24 -11.81 -4.28
CA ARG A 74 -18.34 -12.63 -4.83
C ARG A 74 -19.71 -12.21 -4.34
N ARG A 75 -19.80 -11.50 -3.21
CA ARG A 75 -21.03 -11.01 -2.58
C ARG A 75 -21.31 -9.53 -2.85
N ILE A 76 -20.44 -8.84 -3.59
CA ILE A 76 -20.67 -7.45 -3.94
C ILE A 76 -21.73 -7.38 -5.05
N PRO A 77 -22.83 -6.66 -4.81
CA PRO A 77 -23.90 -6.52 -5.78
C PRO A 77 -23.43 -5.90 -7.12
N PRO A 78 -24.02 -6.28 -8.26
CA PRO A 78 -23.61 -5.78 -9.56
C PRO A 78 -23.79 -4.27 -9.74
N GLN A 79 -24.72 -3.64 -9.02
CA GLN A 79 -24.98 -2.19 -9.05
C GLN A 79 -23.92 -1.37 -8.30
N THR A 80 -23.05 -1.98 -7.51
CA THR A 80 -21.96 -1.27 -6.80
C THR A 80 -21.03 -0.59 -7.80
N VAL A 81 -20.89 0.72 -7.69
CA VAL A 81 -20.10 1.55 -8.61
C VAL A 81 -18.68 1.85 -8.10
N GLY A 82 -18.45 1.75 -6.80
CA GLY A 82 -17.15 2.00 -6.19
C GLY A 82 -16.68 0.86 -5.26
N ILE A 83 -15.45 0.38 -5.46
CA ILE A 83 -14.82 -0.58 -4.57
C ILE A 83 -13.47 -0.05 -4.13
N PHE A 84 -13.27 0.09 -2.83
CA PHE A 84 -11.99 0.43 -2.23
C PHE A 84 -11.40 -0.78 -1.52
N LEU A 85 -10.16 -1.12 -1.85
CA LEU A 85 -9.43 -2.27 -1.28
C LEU A 85 -8.25 -1.76 -0.46
N GLU A 86 -8.22 -2.06 0.84
CA GLU A 86 -6.98 -1.82 1.60
C GLU A 86 -5.82 -2.64 1.05
N LYS A 87 -4.60 -2.11 1.21
CA LYS A 87 -3.38 -2.82 0.81
C LYS A 87 -3.09 -4.03 1.75
N PRO A 88 -2.29 -5.01 1.28
CA PRO A 88 -1.92 -5.29 -0.10
C PRO A 88 -3.13 -5.75 -0.90
N LEU A 89 -3.07 -5.76 -2.24
CA LEU A 89 -4.19 -6.19 -3.09
C LEU A 89 -4.64 -7.62 -2.75
N GLU A 90 -3.70 -8.54 -2.58
CA GLU A 90 -3.89 -9.94 -2.16
C GLU A 90 -2.61 -10.51 -1.53
N VAL A 91 -2.62 -11.77 -1.10
CA VAL A 91 -1.49 -12.45 -0.45
C VAL A 91 -0.50 -13.06 -1.44
N SER A 92 -0.90 -13.27 -2.70
CA SER A 92 -0.06 -13.79 -3.78
C SER A 92 -0.47 -13.20 -5.12
N LEU A 93 0.43 -13.26 -6.11
CA LEU A 93 0.15 -12.80 -7.46
C LEU A 93 -1.02 -13.57 -8.10
N ALA A 94 -1.05 -14.89 -7.95
CA ALA A 94 -2.14 -15.72 -8.51
C ALA A 94 -3.51 -15.31 -7.96
N ALA A 95 -3.63 -15.15 -6.64
CA ALA A 95 -4.89 -14.67 -6.02
C ALA A 95 -5.23 -13.23 -6.44
N GLY A 96 -4.23 -12.36 -6.61
CA GLY A 96 -4.42 -11.00 -7.11
C GLY A 96 -4.94 -10.96 -8.53
N LEU A 97 -4.45 -11.82 -9.43
CA LEU A 97 -4.93 -11.95 -10.79
C LEU A 97 -6.39 -12.43 -10.84
N GLU A 98 -6.74 -13.46 -10.07
CA GLU A 98 -8.11 -13.94 -9.96
C GLU A 98 -9.05 -12.83 -9.45
N LEU A 99 -8.62 -12.12 -8.40
CA LEU A 99 -9.38 -11.02 -7.81
C LEU A 99 -9.58 -9.89 -8.82
N SER A 100 -8.56 -9.55 -9.61
CA SER A 100 -8.65 -8.48 -10.62
C SER A 100 -9.64 -8.80 -11.72
N ILE A 101 -9.72 -10.07 -12.18
CA ILE A 101 -10.72 -10.53 -13.13
C ILE A 101 -12.13 -10.37 -12.57
N MET A 102 -12.34 -10.72 -11.30
CA MET A 102 -13.65 -10.58 -10.64
C MET A 102 -14.08 -9.12 -10.47
N LEU A 103 -13.11 -8.21 -10.29
CA LEU A 103 -13.34 -6.78 -10.07
C LEU A 103 -13.43 -5.97 -11.37
N ASN A 104 -12.90 -6.48 -12.48
CA ASN A 104 -12.89 -5.80 -13.76
C ASN A 104 -14.31 -5.80 -14.37
N ARG A 105 -15.08 -4.76 -14.10
CA ARG A 105 -16.43 -4.56 -14.62
C ARG A 105 -16.59 -3.14 -15.16
N PRO A 106 -17.32 -2.95 -16.29
CA PRO A 106 -17.61 -1.62 -16.82
C PRO A 106 -18.29 -0.72 -15.77
N PHE A 107 -17.98 0.57 -15.82
CA PHE A 107 -18.56 1.62 -14.95
C PHE A 107 -18.28 1.46 -13.46
N ARG A 108 -17.39 0.56 -13.06
CA ARG A 108 -16.97 0.38 -11.68
C ARG A 108 -15.58 0.95 -11.46
N VAL A 109 -15.46 1.84 -10.51
CA VAL A 109 -14.16 2.35 -10.06
C VAL A 109 -13.64 1.45 -8.94
N THR A 110 -12.44 0.90 -9.12
CA THR A 110 -11.77 0.09 -8.10
C THR A 110 -10.41 0.70 -7.78
N GLN A 111 -10.19 1.06 -6.49
CA GLN A 111 -8.95 1.67 -6.01
C GLN A 111 -8.28 0.82 -4.94
N VAL A 112 -6.95 0.71 -5.00
CA VAL A 112 -6.13 0.05 -3.97
C VAL A 112 -5.60 1.08 -2.97
N GLY A 113 -5.48 0.67 -1.70
CA GLY A 113 -5.25 1.55 -0.54
C GLY A 113 -3.78 1.99 -0.32
N TYR A 114 -3.02 2.32 -1.37
CA TYR A 114 -1.65 2.85 -1.23
C TYR A 114 -1.69 4.36 -0.96
N ASN A 115 -2.04 4.72 0.28
CA ASN A 115 -2.24 6.11 0.69
C ASN A 115 -0.98 6.99 0.66
N LEU A 116 0.23 6.40 0.68
CA LEU A 116 1.47 7.19 0.65
C LEU A 116 1.66 7.94 -0.68
N ARG A 117 1.05 7.50 -1.79
CA ARG A 117 1.02 8.27 -3.05
C ARG A 117 0.35 9.64 -2.90
N PHE A 118 -0.44 9.84 -1.83
CA PHE A 118 -1.10 11.10 -1.48
C PHE A 118 -0.34 11.92 -0.41
N SER A 119 0.88 11.52 -0.07
CA SER A 119 1.75 12.29 0.82
C SER A 119 2.38 13.46 0.07
N GLU A 120 2.11 14.69 0.52
CA GLU A 120 2.65 15.90 -0.10
C GLU A 120 4.19 15.88 -0.17
N SER A 121 4.84 15.42 0.89
CA SER A 121 6.30 15.29 0.92
C SER A 121 6.81 14.22 -0.06
N LEU A 122 6.12 13.07 -0.17
CA LEU A 122 6.52 12.03 -1.12
C LEU A 122 6.27 12.46 -2.57
N MET A 123 5.16 13.17 -2.84
CA MET A 123 4.90 13.77 -4.15
C MET A 123 5.98 14.80 -4.52
N LYS A 124 6.42 15.64 -3.56
CA LYS A 124 7.52 16.59 -3.80
C LYS A 124 8.83 15.85 -4.09
N PHE A 125 9.18 14.83 -3.28
CA PHE A 125 10.36 13.99 -3.52
C PHE A 125 10.32 13.36 -4.92
N ARG A 126 9.20 12.74 -5.29
CA ARG A 126 8.99 12.17 -6.64
C ARG A 126 9.19 13.21 -7.73
N SER A 127 8.58 14.37 -7.60
CA SER A 127 8.71 15.46 -8.58
C SER A 127 10.17 15.87 -8.79
N MET A 128 10.94 16.02 -7.71
CA MET A 128 12.35 16.40 -7.77
C MET A 128 13.20 15.31 -8.46
N VAL A 129 12.93 14.06 -8.14
CA VAL A 129 13.59 12.90 -8.76
C VAL A 129 13.29 12.85 -10.26
N GLN A 130 12.02 12.93 -10.65
CA GLN A 130 11.60 12.84 -12.05
C GLN A 130 12.03 14.03 -12.89
N ASN A 131 12.12 15.22 -12.31
CA ASN A 131 12.66 16.42 -12.96
C ASN A 131 14.19 16.49 -12.93
N GLN A 132 14.87 15.49 -12.37
CA GLN A 132 16.32 15.42 -12.22
C GLN A 132 16.92 16.71 -11.62
N GLU A 133 16.24 17.30 -10.61
CA GLU A 133 16.65 18.59 -10.03
C GLU A 133 18.11 18.57 -9.54
N TYR A 134 18.59 17.40 -9.07
CA TYR A 134 19.98 17.17 -8.65
C TYR A 134 20.76 16.29 -9.66
N GLY A 135 20.30 16.23 -10.91
CA GLY A 135 20.90 15.41 -11.97
C GLY A 135 20.47 13.93 -11.95
N PRO A 136 21.09 13.10 -12.81
CA PRO A 136 20.82 11.68 -12.88
C PRO A 136 20.99 10.98 -11.53
N ILE A 137 20.17 9.94 -11.30
CA ILE A 137 20.23 9.12 -10.09
C ILE A 137 21.34 8.10 -10.23
N LEU A 138 22.25 8.05 -9.26
CA LEU A 138 23.37 7.10 -9.19
C LEU A 138 23.05 5.89 -8.31
N GLY A 139 22.09 6.00 -7.41
CA GLY A 139 21.65 4.91 -6.55
C GLY A 139 20.60 5.33 -5.54
N VAL A 140 19.86 4.35 -5.01
CA VAL A 140 18.77 4.57 -4.07
C VAL A 140 18.97 3.72 -2.81
N ARG A 141 18.63 4.27 -1.65
CA ARG A 141 18.54 3.57 -0.36
C ARG A 141 17.15 3.77 0.21
N ALA A 142 16.46 2.69 0.49
CA ALA A 142 15.15 2.72 1.15
C ALA A 142 15.19 1.85 2.41
N GLU A 143 14.70 2.39 3.50
CA GLU A 143 14.70 1.70 4.78
C GLU A 143 13.41 1.95 5.53
N THR A 144 12.74 0.86 5.96
CA THR A 144 11.50 0.95 6.73
C THR A 144 11.49 -0.13 7.79
N GLY A 145 11.30 0.28 9.03
CA GLY A 145 11.19 -0.63 10.15
C GLY A 145 10.46 0.00 11.34
N GLN A 146 9.81 -0.86 12.10
CA GLN A 146 9.19 -0.50 13.36
C GLN A 146 8.94 -1.75 14.21
N TYR A 147 9.23 -1.66 15.50
CA TYR A 147 9.00 -2.75 16.45
C TYR A 147 7.53 -3.17 16.48
N LEU A 148 7.23 -4.37 16.00
CA LEU A 148 5.86 -4.86 15.78
C LEU A 148 4.96 -4.77 17.04
N PRO A 149 5.43 -5.13 18.26
CA PRO A 149 4.63 -4.96 19.47
C PRO A 149 4.20 -3.52 19.75
N SER A 150 4.97 -2.53 19.30
CA SER A 150 4.66 -1.11 19.50
C SER A 150 3.66 -0.52 18.49
N TRP A 151 3.29 -1.27 17.44
CA TRP A 151 2.32 -0.79 16.44
C TRP A 151 0.94 -0.55 17.03
N ARG A 152 0.56 -1.40 18.00
CA ARG A 152 -0.74 -1.35 18.69
C ARG A 152 -0.52 -1.83 20.12
N PRO A 153 -0.02 -0.97 21.02
CA PRO A 153 0.38 -1.36 22.37
C PRO A 153 -0.78 -1.84 23.25
N ASP A 154 -2.02 -1.52 22.86
CA ASP A 154 -3.26 -1.96 23.50
C ASP A 154 -3.70 -3.39 23.12
N ARG A 155 -2.94 -4.09 22.26
CA ARG A 155 -3.27 -5.43 21.75
C ARG A 155 -2.07 -6.35 21.73
N ASP A 156 -2.33 -7.64 21.92
CA ASP A 156 -1.34 -8.67 21.67
C ASP A 156 -1.04 -8.76 20.17
N TYR A 157 0.20 -8.43 19.78
CA TYR A 157 0.64 -8.44 18.40
C TYR A 157 0.61 -9.85 17.78
N ARG A 158 0.74 -10.93 18.61
CA ARG A 158 0.77 -12.33 18.17
C ARG A 158 -0.52 -12.76 17.46
N GLY A 159 -1.64 -12.14 17.79
CA GLY A 159 -2.95 -12.34 17.14
C GLY A 159 -3.22 -11.38 15.98
N ALA A 160 -2.29 -10.47 15.65
CA ALA A 160 -2.48 -9.52 14.57
C ALA A 160 -2.27 -10.17 13.19
N VAL A 161 -2.87 -9.58 12.16
CA VAL A 161 -2.65 -9.98 10.74
C VAL A 161 -1.17 -10.02 10.43
N SER A 162 -0.42 -8.99 10.83
CA SER A 162 1.01 -8.84 10.56
C SER A 162 1.88 -10.00 11.09
N ALA A 163 1.40 -10.71 12.13
CA ALA A 163 2.12 -11.81 12.78
C ALA A 163 1.75 -13.20 12.24
N LYS A 164 0.76 -13.31 11.32
CA LYS A 164 0.17 -14.59 10.91
C LYS A 164 0.21 -14.81 9.40
N ALA A 165 0.91 -15.88 8.97
CA ALA A 165 1.01 -16.28 7.56
C ALA A 165 -0.38 -16.55 6.93
N ALA A 166 -1.27 -17.24 7.66
CA ALA A 166 -2.63 -17.55 7.20
C ALA A 166 -3.49 -16.31 6.93
N LEU A 167 -3.13 -15.14 7.47
CA LEU A 167 -3.83 -13.87 7.26
C LEU A 167 -3.12 -12.95 6.25
N GLY A 168 -1.98 -13.36 5.70
CA GLY A 168 -1.17 -12.55 4.80
C GLY A 168 -0.25 -11.57 5.54
N GLY A 169 0.31 -11.99 6.68
CA GLY A 169 1.31 -11.22 7.43
C GLY A 169 2.70 -11.29 6.82
N GLY A 170 3.69 -10.75 7.55
CA GLY A 170 5.09 -10.67 7.15
C GLY A 170 5.49 -9.32 6.56
N VAL A 171 6.78 -9.00 6.63
CA VAL A 171 7.30 -7.69 6.18
C VAL A 171 7.04 -7.42 4.72
N LEU A 172 7.05 -8.45 3.86
CA LEU A 172 6.87 -8.27 2.42
C LEU A 172 5.48 -7.74 2.06
N LEU A 173 4.44 -8.22 2.72
CA LEU A 173 3.05 -7.83 2.48
C LEU A 173 2.61 -6.63 3.33
N GLU A 174 3.00 -6.61 4.61
CA GLU A 174 2.62 -5.53 5.52
C GLU A 174 3.30 -4.21 5.17
N LEU A 175 4.58 -4.25 4.77
CA LEU A 175 5.34 -3.09 4.33
C LEU A 175 5.34 -2.96 2.79
N SER A 176 4.24 -3.36 2.13
CA SER A 176 4.11 -3.32 0.67
C SER A 176 4.02 -1.91 0.07
N HIS A 177 3.86 -0.88 0.88
CA HIS A 177 3.98 0.51 0.44
C HIS A 177 5.34 0.80 -0.22
N GLU A 178 6.40 0.16 0.28
CA GLU A 178 7.76 0.33 -0.21
C GLU A 178 7.88 -0.13 -1.66
N TRP A 179 7.31 -1.27 -1.99
CA TRP A 179 7.27 -1.77 -3.36
C TRP A 179 6.41 -0.90 -4.28
N ASP A 180 5.31 -0.32 -3.75
CA ASP A 180 4.41 0.56 -4.48
C ASP A 180 5.07 1.89 -4.82
N TYR A 181 5.53 2.65 -3.81
CA TYR A 181 6.02 3.99 -4.07
C TYR A 181 7.40 4.01 -4.76
N LEU A 182 8.24 2.98 -4.57
CA LEU A 182 9.52 2.92 -5.28
C LEU A 182 9.29 2.76 -6.79
N GLN A 183 8.37 1.89 -7.20
CA GLN A 183 8.00 1.78 -8.63
C GLN A 183 7.35 3.08 -9.14
N TRP A 184 6.48 3.70 -8.36
CA TRP A 184 5.83 4.95 -8.72
C TRP A 184 6.81 6.13 -8.91
N ILE A 185 7.96 6.11 -8.20
CA ILE A 185 8.97 7.17 -8.27
C ILE A 185 10.00 6.89 -9.36
N PHE A 186 10.54 5.66 -9.40
CA PHE A 186 11.72 5.30 -10.17
C PHE A 186 11.41 4.51 -11.45
N GLY A 187 10.16 4.12 -11.66
CA GLY A 187 9.74 3.29 -12.80
C GLY A 187 9.56 1.83 -12.44
N ASP A 188 9.24 1.03 -13.44
CA ASP A 188 8.95 -0.38 -13.28
C ASP A 188 10.19 -1.18 -12.83
N THR A 189 10.00 -2.09 -11.89
CA THR A 189 11.09 -2.96 -11.43
C THR A 189 11.41 -4.00 -12.50
N ALA A 190 12.65 -3.98 -13.01
CA ALA A 190 13.13 -4.95 -14.01
C ALA A 190 13.54 -6.28 -13.36
N TRP A 191 14.25 -6.23 -12.25
CA TRP A 191 14.77 -7.40 -11.55
C TRP A 191 14.96 -7.17 -10.05
N VAL A 192 15.07 -8.28 -9.29
CA VAL A 192 15.39 -8.26 -7.86
C VAL A 192 16.43 -9.30 -7.49
N ARG A 193 17.17 -9.05 -6.38
CA ARG A 193 17.95 -10.01 -5.60
C ARG A 193 17.52 -9.89 -4.15
N ALA A 194 17.20 -10.99 -3.49
CA ALA A 194 16.59 -10.89 -2.17
C ALA A 194 17.01 -11.98 -1.20
N TRP A 195 17.07 -11.59 0.05
CA TRP A 195 16.98 -12.45 1.21
C TRP A 195 15.86 -11.93 2.12
N PHE A 196 15.05 -12.82 2.66
CA PHE A 196 14.10 -12.51 3.73
C PHE A 196 13.97 -13.69 4.68
N GLY A 197 13.56 -13.43 5.90
CA GLY A 197 13.40 -14.49 6.88
C GLY A 197 13.06 -13.96 8.26
N LYS A 198 13.06 -14.87 9.23
CA LYS A 198 12.89 -14.54 10.62
C LYS A 198 14.26 -14.33 11.26
N ALA A 199 14.55 -13.08 11.66
CA ALA A 199 15.82 -12.69 12.27
C ALA A 199 15.69 -12.43 13.77
N SER A 200 14.50 -12.05 14.27
CA SER A 200 14.28 -11.70 15.67
C SER A 200 13.64 -12.82 16.50
N SER A 201 13.53 -12.57 17.81
CA SER A 201 12.82 -13.44 18.75
C SER A 201 11.31 -13.16 18.85
N LEU A 202 10.72 -12.34 17.96
CA LEU A 202 9.28 -12.10 17.94
C LEU A 202 8.51 -13.41 17.76
N ASP A 203 7.44 -13.58 18.53
CA ASP A 203 6.58 -14.76 18.46
C ASP A 203 5.57 -14.62 17.29
N ILE A 204 6.06 -14.88 16.07
CA ILE A 204 5.34 -14.77 14.80
C ILE A 204 5.69 -15.95 13.89
N ASP A 205 4.81 -16.31 12.97
CA ASP A 205 4.99 -17.41 12.01
C ASP A 205 5.31 -16.93 10.59
N VAL A 206 5.77 -15.68 10.46
CA VAL A 206 6.10 -14.99 9.21
C VAL A 206 7.52 -14.43 9.25
N GLU A 207 8.00 -13.96 8.10
CA GLU A 207 9.26 -13.21 8.02
C GLU A 207 9.14 -11.84 8.72
N ASP A 208 10.20 -11.45 9.44
CA ASP A 208 10.32 -10.16 10.11
C ASP A 208 11.44 -9.28 9.58
N SER A 209 12.17 -9.76 8.58
CA SER A 209 13.23 -9.02 7.91
C SER A 209 13.30 -9.35 6.44
N ALA A 210 13.56 -8.32 5.61
CA ALA A 210 13.85 -8.47 4.19
C ALA A 210 14.93 -7.50 3.75
N HIS A 211 15.90 -8.01 2.96
CA HIS A 211 16.97 -7.27 2.32
C HIS A 211 16.90 -7.51 0.83
N VAL A 212 16.61 -6.46 0.07
CA VAL A 212 16.35 -6.57 -1.37
C VAL A 212 17.19 -5.55 -2.13
N THR A 213 17.86 -6.02 -3.19
CA THR A 213 18.39 -5.15 -4.23
C THR A 213 17.45 -5.24 -5.42
N MET A 214 17.03 -4.11 -5.97
CA MET A 214 16.13 -4.06 -7.12
C MET A 214 16.63 -3.05 -8.16
N GLY A 215 16.52 -3.42 -9.43
CA GLY A 215 16.82 -2.56 -10.58
C GLY A 215 15.53 -2.08 -11.22
N PHE A 216 15.50 -0.81 -11.63
CA PHE A 216 14.37 -0.21 -12.33
C PHE A 216 14.69 -0.01 -13.80
N GLU A 217 13.68 -0.18 -14.66
CA GLU A 217 13.79 0.14 -16.09
C GLU A 217 14.00 1.64 -16.26
N SER A 218 14.91 2.02 -17.17
CA SER A 218 15.17 3.42 -17.51
C SER A 218 15.13 3.59 -19.02
N ASP A 219 14.38 4.57 -19.49
CA ASP A 219 14.30 4.92 -20.92
C ASP A 219 15.64 5.43 -21.48
N GLU A 220 16.55 5.89 -20.61
CA GLU A 220 17.86 6.45 -20.99
C GLU A 220 19.01 5.44 -20.92
N GLY A 221 18.73 4.17 -20.64
CA GLY A 221 19.73 3.09 -20.59
C GLY A 221 20.63 3.09 -19.35
N LEU A 222 20.44 3.99 -18.42
CA LEU A 222 21.10 3.98 -17.10
C LEU A 222 20.21 3.28 -16.10
N GLU A 223 20.63 2.12 -15.64
CA GLU A 223 19.89 1.33 -14.65
C GLU A 223 19.94 1.99 -13.26
N VAL A 224 18.79 2.33 -12.70
CA VAL A 224 18.68 2.79 -11.31
C VAL A 224 18.60 1.58 -10.40
N VAL A 225 19.54 1.45 -9.45
CA VAL A 225 19.56 0.35 -8.48
C VAL A 225 19.23 0.86 -7.09
N ALA A 226 18.23 0.22 -6.45
CA ALA A 226 17.87 0.47 -5.07
C ALA A 226 18.26 -0.68 -4.14
N GLN A 227 18.67 -0.32 -2.93
CA GLN A 227 18.78 -1.23 -1.79
C GLN A 227 17.63 -0.95 -0.83
N VAL A 228 16.86 -1.98 -0.49
CA VAL A 228 15.66 -1.88 0.35
C VAL A 228 15.80 -2.79 1.56
N ASN A 229 15.67 -2.23 2.76
CA ASN A 229 15.69 -2.96 4.02
C ASN A 229 14.38 -2.77 4.77
N LEU A 230 13.74 -3.88 5.11
CA LEU A 230 12.47 -3.89 5.84
C LEU A 230 12.61 -4.74 7.10
N ASP A 231 12.04 -4.26 8.23
CA ASP A 231 12.03 -5.04 9.46
C ASP A 231 10.84 -4.75 10.40
N PHE A 232 10.57 -5.72 11.30
CA PHE A 232 9.58 -5.61 12.38
C PHE A 232 10.19 -5.46 13.77
N PHE A 233 11.50 -5.33 13.88
CA PHE A 233 12.20 -5.38 15.16
C PHE A 233 12.95 -4.10 15.52
N ARG A 234 12.99 -3.11 14.65
CA ARG A 234 13.62 -1.81 14.91
C ARG A 234 12.82 -1.01 15.94
N HIS A 235 13.49 -0.53 16.99
CA HIS A 235 12.86 0.27 18.03
C HIS A 235 12.76 1.75 17.67
N ASP A 236 13.71 2.28 16.92
CA ASP A 236 13.72 3.63 16.34
C ASP A 236 12.92 3.63 15.03
N ARG A 237 11.60 3.79 15.12
CA ARG A 237 10.72 3.78 13.95
C ARG A 237 11.27 4.63 12.80
N MET A 238 11.44 4.01 11.62
CA MET A 238 11.99 4.66 10.44
C MET A 238 11.18 4.33 9.19
N ARG A 239 11.11 5.30 8.29
CA ARG A 239 10.72 5.15 6.88
C ARG A 239 11.41 6.23 6.09
N THR A 240 12.45 5.87 5.32
CA THR A 240 13.25 6.83 4.57
C THR A 240 13.54 6.32 3.16
N VAL A 241 13.63 7.27 2.22
CA VAL A 241 14.19 7.03 0.88
C VAL A 241 15.24 8.08 0.62
N THR A 242 16.44 7.66 0.25
CA THR A 242 17.54 8.52 -0.14
C THR A 242 17.89 8.25 -1.61
N ALA A 243 17.77 9.25 -2.46
CA ALA A 243 18.25 9.25 -3.83
C ALA A 243 19.59 9.96 -3.89
N ILE A 244 20.65 9.23 -4.26
CA ILE A 244 22.00 9.76 -4.48
C ILE A 244 22.07 10.14 -5.94
N CYS A 245 22.22 11.42 -6.22
CA CYS A 245 22.23 11.99 -7.56
C CYS A 245 23.62 12.56 -7.90
N GLU A 246 23.86 12.87 -9.17
CA GLU A 246 25.15 13.38 -9.64
C GLU A 246 25.54 14.70 -8.98
N ARG A 247 24.58 15.61 -8.74
CA ARG A 247 24.82 16.95 -8.18
C ARG A 247 24.22 17.13 -6.77
N GLY A 248 24.07 16.03 -6.00
CA GLY A 248 23.58 16.12 -4.64
C GLY A 248 22.82 14.89 -4.19
N THR A 249 22.22 15.00 -3.01
CA THR A 249 21.45 13.90 -2.41
C THR A 249 20.10 14.42 -1.96
N LEU A 250 19.03 13.69 -2.30
CA LEU A 250 17.66 13.93 -1.82
C LEU A 250 17.29 12.87 -0.79
N ARG A 251 16.63 13.25 0.28
CA ARG A 251 16.13 12.33 1.30
C ARG A 251 14.68 12.67 1.65
N TRP A 252 13.82 11.68 1.54
CA TRP A 252 12.48 11.73 2.10
C TRP A 252 12.44 10.97 3.42
N ASP A 253 11.85 11.59 4.45
CA ASP A 253 11.49 10.97 5.72
C ASP A 253 9.98 10.85 5.81
N GLY A 254 9.48 9.62 5.69
CA GLY A 254 8.04 9.32 5.71
C GLY A 254 7.41 9.31 7.10
N ILE A 255 8.22 9.33 8.18
CA ILE A 255 7.73 9.45 9.55
C ILE A 255 7.55 10.91 9.92
N ALA A 256 8.56 11.73 9.66
CA ALA A 256 8.52 13.17 9.92
C ALA A 256 7.77 13.95 8.83
N GLY A 257 7.55 13.33 7.66
CA GLY A 257 6.79 13.93 6.55
C GLY A 257 7.52 15.06 5.86
N HIS A 258 8.84 14.97 5.68
CA HIS A 258 9.63 16.02 5.04
C HIS A 258 10.56 15.51 3.94
N VAL A 259 11.05 16.43 3.12
CA VAL A 259 12.11 16.23 2.14
C VAL A 259 13.27 17.16 2.47
N ASP A 260 14.45 16.57 2.56
CA ASP A 260 15.71 17.29 2.69
C ASP A 260 16.56 17.10 1.42
N GLY A 261 17.35 18.12 1.08
CA GLY A 261 18.34 18.08 0.03
C GLY A 261 19.73 18.41 0.54
N PHE A 262 20.73 17.82 -0.08
CA PHE A 262 22.14 18.12 0.11
C PHE A 262 22.75 18.46 -1.26
N PRO A 263 22.66 19.72 -1.73
CA PRO A 263 23.19 20.12 -3.03
C PRO A 263 24.71 20.02 -3.10
N GLU A 264 25.23 19.84 -4.32
CA GLU A 264 26.66 19.97 -4.60
C GLU A 264 27.22 21.32 -4.13
N GLY A 265 28.41 21.31 -3.55
CA GLY A 265 29.06 22.54 -3.06
C GLY A 265 28.55 23.06 -1.72
N THR A 266 27.61 22.37 -1.07
CA THR A 266 27.18 22.67 0.31
C THR A 266 27.72 21.66 1.30
N GLU A 267 27.77 22.04 2.58
CA GLU A 267 28.16 21.13 3.68
C GLU A 267 27.00 20.84 4.64
N GLN A 268 25.79 21.18 4.24
CA GLN A 268 24.58 21.10 5.10
C GLN A 268 23.37 20.57 4.35
N TRP A 269 22.53 19.83 5.07
CA TRP A 269 21.20 19.48 4.61
C TRP A 269 20.28 20.69 4.65
N GLU A 270 19.54 20.90 3.58
CA GLU A 270 18.51 21.93 3.46
C GLU A 270 17.12 21.30 3.53
N SER A 271 16.24 21.87 4.34
CA SER A 271 14.84 21.42 4.38
C SER A 271 14.09 21.99 3.17
N ILE A 272 13.67 21.12 2.26
CA ILE A 272 13.00 21.49 1.00
C ILE A 272 11.49 21.59 1.19
N SER A 273 10.90 20.62 1.86
CA SER A 273 9.46 20.53 2.03
C SER A 273 9.09 19.84 3.33
N ARG A 274 8.04 20.32 3.98
CA ARG A 274 7.38 19.68 5.11
C ARG A 274 5.93 19.45 4.75
N GLY A 275 5.49 18.20 4.80
CA GLY A 275 4.10 17.82 4.52
C GLY A 275 3.26 17.76 5.78
N SER A 276 1.98 17.66 5.58
CA SER A 276 0.99 17.37 6.61
C SER A 276 1.07 15.88 7.02
N GLY A 277 0.70 15.55 8.26
CA GLY A 277 0.83 14.19 8.82
C GLY A 277 0.09 13.09 8.04
N ILE A 278 0.31 11.82 8.41
CA ILE A 278 -0.21 10.64 7.71
C ILE A 278 -1.75 10.62 7.56
N GLU A 279 -2.51 11.22 8.49
CA GLU A 279 -3.98 11.22 8.41
C GLU A 279 -4.51 12.03 7.21
N THR A 280 -3.78 13.05 6.75
CA THR A 280 -4.16 13.81 5.56
C THR A 280 -4.08 12.99 4.28
N THR A 281 -3.17 12.01 4.22
CA THR A 281 -3.03 11.11 3.08
C THR A 281 -4.27 10.23 2.89
N TYR A 282 -4.87 9.75 3.99
CA TYR A 282 -6.12 8.98 3.93
C TYR A 282 -7.31 9.83 3.50
N LYS A 283 -7.40 11.09 3.98
CA LYS A 283 -8.43 12.04 3.55
C LYS A 283 -8.30 12.36 2.05
N ALA A 284 -7.10 12.65 1.59
CA ALA A 284 -6.81 12.93 0.18
C ALA A 284 -7.12 11.71 -0.71
N GLN A 285 -6.71 10.51 -0.28
CA GLN A 285 -7.02 9.26 -0.97
C GLN A 285 -8.52 9.01 -1.08
N TRP A 286 -9.27 9.17 0.02
CA TRP A 286 -10.71 8.99 0.03
C TRP A 286 -11.40 9.99 -0.89
N LYS A 287 -11.02 11.27 -0.83
CA LYS A 287 -11.55 12.32 -1.71
C LYS A 287 -11.27 12.01 -3.20
N SER A 288 -10.06 11.54 -3.52
CA SER A 288 -9.68 11.13 -4.88
C SER A 288 -10.55 9.97 -5.37
N PHE A 289 -10.78 8.96 -4.52
CA PHE A 289 -11.63 7.82 -4.85
C PHE A 289 -13.09 8.24 -5.13
N ILE A 290 -13.69 9.06 -4.27
CA ILE A 290 -15.07 9.56 -4.48
C ILE A 290 -15.15 10.36 -5.79
N ARG A 291 -14.17 11.25 -6.02
CA ARG A 291 -14.11 12.02 -7.28
C ARG A 291 -14.02 11.11 -8.51
N ALA A 292 -13.22 10.05 -8.46
CA ALA A 292 -13.08 9.12 -9.57
C ALA A 292 -14.42 8.43 -9.90
N ILE A 293 -15.22 8.07 -8.87
CA ILE A 293 -16.56 7.52 -9.07
C ILE A 293 -17.51 8.57 -9.69
N GLU A 294 -17.52 9.80 -9.15
CA GLU A 294 -18.39 10.88 -9.61
C GLU A 294 -18.13 11.28 -11.06
N THR A 295 -16.88 11.24 -11.47
CA THR A 295 -16.45 11.64 -12.83
C THR A 295 -16.28 10.46 -13.78
N ALA A 296 -16.53 9.23 -13.33
CA ALA A 296 -16.27 7.98 -14.07
C ALA A 296 -14.84 7.93 -14.63
N SER A 297 -13.87 8.46 -13.88
CA SER A 297 -12.46 8.49 -14.27
C SER A 297 -11.66 7.35 -13.64
N LYS A 298 -10.43 7.14 -14.13
CA LYS A 298 -9.51 6.18 -13.52
C LYS A 298 -9.10 6.67 -12.12
N PRO A 299 -9.06 5.80 -11.11
CA PRO A 299 -8.55 6.16 -9.80
C PRO A 299 -7.02 6.34 -9.85
N GLU A 300 -6.47 7.08 -8.88
CA GLU A 300 -5.02 7.35 -8.77
C GLU A 300 -4.20 6.07 -8.52
N VAL A 301 -4.78 5.09 -7.84
CA VAL A 301 -4.13 3.79 -7.59
C VAL A 301 -5.04 2.69 -8.10
N MET A 302 -4.68 2.10 -9.23
CA MET A 302 -5.48 1.10 -9.92
C MET A 302 -5.21 -0.33 -9.40
N LEU A 303 -6.02 -1.28 -9.83
CA LEU A 303 -5.76 -2.71 -9.61
C LEU A 303 -4.40 -3.14 -10.20
N ALA A 304 -4.04 -2.59 -11.35
CA ALA A 304 -2.76 -2.85 -12.01
C ALA A 304 -1.57 -2.51 -11.11
N ASP A 305 -1.62 -1.37 -10.40
CA ASP A 305 -0.56 -1.00 -9.44
C ASP A 305 -0.43 -2.04 -8.32
N GLY A 306 -1.56 -2.51 -7.80
CA GLY A 306 -1.57 -3.58 -6.78
C GLY A 306 -1.01 -4.90 -7.29
N LEU A 307 -1.25 -5.24 -8.56
CA LEU A 307 -0.67 -6.42 -9.21
C LEU A 307 0.84 -6.28 -9.40
N GLU A 308 1.34 -5.09 -9.81
CA GLU A 308 2.78 -4.85 -9.95
C GLU A 308 3.50 -5.01 -8.61
N VAL A 309 2.92 -4.56 -7.50
CA VAL A 309 3.45 -4.83 -6.16
C VAL A 309 3.54 -6.33 -5.88
N LEU A 310 2.51 -7.11 -6.22
CA LEU A 310 2.52 -8.57 -6.03
C LEU A 310 3.52 -9.27 -6.94
N ARG A 311 3.76 -8.78 -8.17
CA ARG A 311 4.82 -9.28 -9.06
C ARG A 311 6.21 -9.12 -8.46
N VAL A 312 6.49 -7.95 -7.90
CA VAL A 312 7.77 -7.69 -7.20
C VAL A 312 7.92 -8.64 -6.01
N ILE A 313 6.88 -8.80 -5.18
CA ILE A 313 6.91 -9.71 -4.03
C ILE A 313 7.14 -11.17 -4.48
N GLU A 314 6.52 -11.60 -5.58
CA GLU A 314 6.73 -12.95 -6.13
C GLU A 314 8.16 -13.15 -6.63
N ALA A 315 8.72 -12.16 -7.33
CA ALA A 315 10.12 -12.18 -7.76
C ALA A 315 11.10 -12.21 -6.56
N ILE A 316 10.79 -11.46 -5.48
CA ILE A 316 11.55 -11.51 -4.21
C ILE A 316 11.52 -12.92 -3.61
N ARG A 317 10.35 -13.55 -3.54
CA ARG A 317 10.20 -14.92 -3.04
C ARG A 317 10.99 -15.92 -3.88
N LEU A 318 10.94 -15.78 -5.19
CA LEU A 318 11.67 -16.64 -6.12
C LEU A 318 13.18 -16.43 -6.01
N SER A 319 13.66 -15.19 -5.88
CA SER A 319 15.07 -14.88 -5.67
C SER A 319 15.59 -15.51 -4.38
N HIS A 320 14.88 -15.34 -3.27
CA HIS A 320 15.24 -15.97 -1.99
C HIS A 320 15.32 -17.49 -2.10
N LYS A 321 14.30 -18.13 -2.70
CA LYS A 321 14.28 -19.59 -2.95
C LYS A 321 15.46 -20.07 -3.77
N ASN A 322 15.98 -19.21 -4.66
CA ASN A 322 17.14 -19.46 -5.53
C ASN A 322 18.46 -18.91 -4.92
N ASN A 323 18.58 -18.86 -3.60
CA ASN A 323 19.77 -18.39 -2.88
C ASN A 323 20.22 -16.96 -3.24
N GLY A 324 19.28 -16.04 -3.42
CA GLY A 324 19.55 -14.63 -3.71
C GLY A 324 19.99 -14.35 -5.15
N ARG A 325 19.80 -15.28 -6.09
CA ARG A 325 20.07 -15.03 -7.51
C ARG A 325 19.13 -13.95 -8.04
N GLN A 326 19.62 -13.21 -9.02
CA GLN A 326 18.83 -12.22 -9.74
C GLN A 326 17.65 -12.89 -10.45
N VAL A 327 16.47 -12.33 -10.25
CA VAL A 327 15.21 -12.75 -10.88
C VAL A 327 14.59 -11.56 -11.56
N ALA A 328 14.26 -11.72 -12.85
CA ALA A 328 13.49 -10.72 -13.58
C ALA A 328 12.05 -10.65 -13.05
N VAL A 329 11.47 -9.46 -13.01
CA VAL A 329 10.04 -9.29 -12.69
C VAL A 329 9.23 -9.60 -13.95
N ASP A 330 8.57 -10.76 -13.97
CA ASP A 330 7.83 -11.24 -15.13
C ASP A 330 6.49 -10.51 -15.27
N ARG A 331 6.34 -9.80 -16.40
CA ARG A 331 5.10 -9.14 -16.83
C ARG A 331 4.42 -9.85 -18.00
N SER A 332 5.01 -10.96 -18.51
CA SER A 332 4.43 -11.79 -19.55
C SER A 332 3.23 -12.56 -18.98
N GLY A 333 2.04 -12.06 -19.16
CA GLY A 333 0.83 -12.77 -18.78
C GLY A 333 -0.18 -11.86 -18.04
N VAL A 334 -1.22 -11.51 -18.81
CA VAL A 334 -2.38 -10.68 -18.45
C VAL A 334 -2.14 -9.17 -18.66
N VAL A 335 -2.42 -8.73 -19.87
CA VAL A 335 -2.87 -7.35 -20.13
C VAL A 335 -4.31 -7.28 -19.61
N LEU A 336 -4.56 -6.48 -18.57
CA LEU A 336 -5.88 -6.15 -18.05
C LEU A 336 -6.52 -5.03 -18.89
#